data_217e4436396a5eea5f40e59a98f34565
#
_entry.id   217e4436396a5eea5f40e59a98f34565
#
_cell.length_a   1.000
_cell.length_b   1.000
_cell.length_c   1.000
_cell.angle_alpha   90.00
_cell.angle_beta   90.00
_cell.angle_gamma   90.00
#
_symmetry.space_group_name_H-M   'P 1'
#
loop_
_entity.id
_entity.type
_entity.pdbx_description
1 polymer ?
#
loop_
_entity_poly.entity_id
_entity_poly.type
_entity_poly.pdbx_seq_one_letter_code
_entity_poly.pdbx_strand_id
1 'polypeptide(L)'
;RQMEKLDRGLVAVQSGPQEVYLSWRLLKDDPKDVAFNVYRQADTGPQAVRVNGQPIAKTCDFADRGLSPGRYIYSLQVVKEGREQPAGSSFVVDVTEKPRPYVSVKLDGDYTFQKVGIADLNGDGSLDIVIKQPNQNIDPYEVYWKPSPSTYKLEAYTLSGKMLWRYDLGWAIEQGIWYSPYIVYDLDGDGKAE
;
A
#
# COMPACT_ATOMS: atom_id res chain seq x y z
N ARG A 1 13.97 17.49 -9.74
CA ARG A 1 13.80 16.04 -9.82
C ARG A 1 12.31 15.73 -9.82
N GLN A 2 11.83 15.05 -10.81
CA GLN A 2 10.47 14.56 -10.87
C GLN A 2 10.39 13.29 -10.00
N MET A 3 9.31 13.14 -9.29
CA MET A 3 9.03 11.96 -8.47
C MET A 3 7.64 11.47 -8.82
N GLU A 4 7.31 10.25 -8.42
CA GLU A 4 5.98 9.68 -8.57
C GLU A 4 4.90 10.65 -8.07
N LYS A 5 3.80 10.72 -8.78
CA LYS A 5 2.63 11.53 -8.39
C LYS A 5 1.74 10.74 -7.45
N LEU A 6 2.23 10.46 -6.27
CA LEU A 6 1.49 9.72 -5.26
C LEU A 6 0.22 10.46 -4.84
N ASP A 7 -0.86 9.72 -4.68
CA ASP A 7 -2.10 10.19 -4.08
C ASP A 7 -1.98 10.34 -2.55
N ARG A 8 -3.07 10.53 -1.85
CA ARG A 8 -3.09 10.62 -0.39
C ARG A 8 -2.74 9.31 0.32
N GLY A 9 -2.75 8.19 -0.37
CA GLY A 9 -2.45 6.88 0.19
C GLY A 9 -3.38 6.54 1.35
N LEU A 10 -4.67 6.78 1.19
CA LEU A 10 -5.65 6.42 2.22
C LEU A 10 -5.60 4.91 2.46
N VAL A 11 -5.39 4.52 3.70
CA VAL A 11 -5.45 3.14 4.17
C VAL A 11 -6.46 3.07 5.31
N ALA A 12 -7.29 2.04 5.32
CA ALA A 12 -8.24 1.76 6.38
C ALA A 12 -8.06 0.32 6.86
N VAL A 13 -7.89 0.12 8.16
CA VAL A 13 -7.73 -1.21 8.76
C VAL A 13 -8.68 -1.35 9.96
N GLN A 14 -9.24 -2.53 10.14
CA GLN A 14 -10.05 -2.81 11.32
C GLN A 14 -9.14 -2.96 12.54
N SER A 15 -9.11 -1.94 13.41
CA SER A 15 -8.29 -1.88 14.63
C SER A 15 -8.98 -2.48 15.85
N GLY A 16 -10.29 -2.61 15.82
CA GLY A 16 -11.10 -3.20 16.88
C GLY A 16 -12.39 -3.82 16.36
N PRO A 17 -13.18 -4.51 17.21
CA PRO A 17 -14.41 -5.19 16.77
C PRO A 17 -15.42 -4.29 16.06
N GLN A 18 -15.46 -3.02 16.42
CA GLN A 18 -16.37 -2.00 15.88
C GLN A 18 -15.62 -0.73 15.50
N GLU A 19 -14.32 -0.84 15.20
CA GLU A 19 -13.46 0.31 14.94
C GLU A 19 -12.64 0.08 13.68
N VAL A 20 -12.60 1.09 12.82
CA VAL A 20 -11.69 1.19 11.67
C VAL A 20 -10.78 2.39 11.89
N TYR A 21 -9.48 2.15 11.83
CA TYR A 21 -8.46 3.17 11.86
C TYR A 21 -8.04 3.52 10.43
N LEU A 22 -8.04 4.81 10.14
CA LEU A 22 -7.66 5.37 8.84
C LEU A 22 -6.41 6.21 8.97
N SER A 23 -5.57 6.18 7.95
CA SER A 23 -4.42 7.07 7.82
C SER A 23 -4.20 7.49 6.37
N TRP A 24 -3.60 8.65 6.18
CA TRP A 24 -3.27 9.20 4.86
C TRP A 24 -2.03 10.09 4.93
N ARG A 25 -1.60 10.61 3.79
CA ARG A 25 -0.39 11.45 3.69
C ARG A 25 -0.71 12.92 3.48
N LEU A 26 0.15 13.79 4.02
CA LEU A 26 0.31 15.15 3.51
C LEU A 26 1.11 15.09 2.21
N LEU A 27 0.76 15.95 1.26
CA LEU A 27 1.51 16.12 0.04
C LEU A 27 2.38 17.38 0.15
N LYS A 28 3.46 17.41 -0.62
CA LYS A 28 4.44 18.51 -0.61
C LYS A 28 3.82 19.89 -0.85
N ASP A 29 2.81 19.95 -1.71
CA ASP A 29 2.17 21.18 -2.15
C ASP A 29 0.90 21.53 -1.36
N ASP A 30 0.70 20.86 -0.22
CA ASP A 30 -0.42 21.20 0.66
C ASP A 30 -0.18 22.53 1.36
N PRO A 31 -1.20 23.39 1.45
CA PRO A 31 -1.12 24.58 2.26
C PRO A 31 -1.03 24.23 3.75
N LYS A 32 -0.46 25.12 4.55
CA LYS A 32 -0.25 24.89 5.99
C LYS A 32 -1.54 24.66 6.79
N ASP A 33 -2.65 25.15 6.28
CA ASP A 33 -3.99 25.07 6.86
C ASP A 33 -4.87 23.99 6.21
N VAL A 34 -4.25 23.07 5.46
CA VAL A 34 -4.98 21.94 4.87
C VAL A 34 -5.67 21.13 5.97
N ALA A 35 -6.92 20.76 5.70
CA ALA A 35 -7.70 19.88 6.56
C ALA A 35 -8.40 18.79 5.73
N PHE A 36 -8.97 17.82 6.41
CA PHE A 36 -9.54 16.65 5.76
C PHE A 36 -10.93 16.31 6.32
N ASN A 37 -11.81 15.87 5.44
CA ASN A 37 -13.05 15.22 5.82
C ASN A 37 -13.03 13.77 5.34
N VAL A 38 -13.44 12.87 6.23
CA VAL A 38 -13.53 11.43 6.00
C VAL A 38 -14.97 11.08 5.70
N TYR A 39 -15.20 10.37 4.63
CA TYR A 39 -16.51 9.86 4.23
C TYR A 39 -16.50 8.34 4.26
N ARG A 40 -17.61 7.78 4.73
CA ARG A 40 -17.87 6.36 4.76
C ARG A 40 -19.16 6.04 4.01
N GLN A 41 -19.09 5.00 3.18
CA GLN A 41 -20.26 4.40 2.55
C GLN A 41 -20.29 2.91 2.91
N ALA A 42 -21.44 2.43 3.40
CA ALA A 42 -21.67 0.99 3.48
C ALA A 42 -21.91 0.43 2.07
N ASP A 43 -21.41 -0.76 1.77
CA ASP A 43 -21.51 -1.39 0.44
C ASP A 43 -22.96 -1.47 -0.08
N THR A 44 -23.91 -1.67 0.83
CA THR A 44 -25.35 -1.69 0.54
C THR A 44 -26.04 -0.36 0.77
N GLY A 45 -25.30 0.68 1.15
CA GLY A 45 -25.84 2.00 1.50
C GLY A 45 -25.98 2.93 0.31
N PRO A 46 -27.00 3.80 0.29
CA PRO A 46 -27.28 4.66 -0.87
C PRO A 46 -26.25 5.77 -1.09
N GLN A 47 -25.60 6.26 -0.05
CA GLN A 47 -24.71 7.43 -0.12
C GLN A 47 -23.59 7.37 0.91
N ALA A 48 -22.46 8.03 0.58
CA ALA A 48 -21.38 8.27 1.52
C ALA A 48 -21.79 9.35 2.54
N VAL A 49 -21.44 9.13 3.79
CA VAL A 49 -21.69 10.07 4.91
C VAL A 49 -20.38 10.53 5.50
N ARG A 50 -20.28 11.82 5.84
CA ARG A 50 -19.14 12.35 6.56
C ARG A 50 -19.16 11.82 8.00
N VAL A 51 -18.02 11.27 8.46
CA VAL A 51 -17.93 10.62 9.79
C VAL A 51 -17.17 11.45 10.82
N ASN A 52 -16.39 12.45 10.42
CA ASN A 52 -15.76 13.41 11.33
C ASN A 52 -16.64 14.64 11.53
N GLY A 53 -16.79 15.08 12.77
CA GLY A 53 -17.63 16.25 13.12
C GLY A 53 -17.08 17.57 12.61
N GLN A 54 -15.77 17.78 12.71
CA GLN A 54 -15.04 18.97 12.23
C GLN A 54 -13.90 18.54 11.32
N PRO A 55 -13.47 19.37 10.34
CA PRO A 55 -12.35 19.07 9.51
C PRO A 55 -11.08 18.77 10.33
N ILE A 56 -10.37 17.70 9.97
CA ILE A 56 -9.17 17.22 10.66
C ILE A 56 -7.97 18.01 10.13
N ALA A 57 -7.40 18.89 10.93
CA ALA A 57 -6.30 19.79 10.54
C ALA A 57 -4.99 19.50 11.28
N LYS A 58 -5.00 18.67 12.32
CA LYS A 58 -3.81 18.45 13.18
C LYS A 58 -3.10 17.13 12.92
N THR A 59 -3.81 16.17 12.39
CA THR A 59 -3.34 14.81 12.15
C THR A 59 -3.73 14.35 10.75
N CYS A 60 -3.11 13.26 10.29
CA CYS A 60 -3.47 12.57 9.05
C CYS A 60 -4.03 11.17 9.35
N ASP A 61 -4.86 11.09 10.39
CA ASP A 61 -5.50 9.87 10.83
C ASP A 61 -6.88 10.11 11.42
N PHE A 62 -7.67 9.06 11.49
CA PHE A 62 -9.01 9.09 12.08
C PHE A 62 -9.43 7.69 12.52
N ALA A 63 -10.10 7.58 13.66
CA ALA A 63 -10.73 6.34 14.12
C ALA A 63 -12.25 6.45 14.03
N ASP A 64 -12.83 5.67 13.15
CA ASP A 64 -14.29 5.53 13.00
C ASP A 64 -14.79 4.40 13.88
N ARG A 65 -15.78 4.68 14.75
CA ARG A 65 -16.23 3.78 15.80
C ARG A 65 -17.73 3.49 15.69
N GLY A 66 -18.16 2.42 16.37
CA GLY A 66 -19.55 2.03 16.41
C GLY A 66 -20.05 1.35 15.13
N LEU A 67 -19.13 0.68 14.44
CA LEU A 67 -19.42 -0.01 13.18
C LEU A 67 -20.05 -1.37 13.43
N SER A 68 -21.04 -1.71 12.63
CA SER A 68 -21.54 -3.09 12.52
C SER A 68 -20.67 -3.90 11.58
N PRO A 69 -20.65 -5.26 11.69
CA PRO A 69 -20.03 -6.09 10.68
C PRO A 69 -20.56 -5.78 9.28
N GLY A 70 -19.67 -5.67 8.30
CA GLY A 70 -20.03 -5.33 6.93
C GLY A 70 -18.85 -4.75 6.15
N ARG A 71 -19.09 -4.49 4.88
CA ARG A 71 -18.11 -3.90 3.96
C ARG A 71 -18.34 -2.40 3.86
N TYR A 72 -17.27 -1.64 4.00
CA TYR A 72 -17.29 -0.19 3.98
C TYR A 72 -16.26 0.35 2.98
N ILE A 73 -16.65 1.42 2.30
CA ILE A 73 -15.78 2.19 1.43
C ILE A 73 -15.52 3.53 2.11
N TYR A 74 -14.27 3.83 2.37
CA TYR A 74 -13.84 5.13 2.87
C TYR A 74 -13.28 5.97 1.76
N SER A 75 -13.56 7.26 1.79
CA SER A 75 -12.98 8.26 0.90
C SER A 75 -12.61 9.52 1.67
N LEU A 76 -11.68 10.27 1.10
CA LEU A 76 -11.15 11.49 1.69
C LEU A 76 -11.54 12.70 0.85
N GLN A 77 -11.89 13.79 1.51
CA GLN A 77 -12.03 15.11 0.90
C GLN A 77 -10.98 16.04 1.51
N VAL A 78 -10.28 16.78 0.66
CA VAL A 78 -9.35 17.82 1.11
C VAL A 78 -10.12 19.12 1.29
N VAL A 79 -9.95 19.75 2.43
CA VAL A 79 -10.55 21.07 2.72
C VAL A 79 -9.46 22.14 2.56
N LYS A 80 -9.63 23.00 1.57
CA LYS A 80 -8.75 24.16 1.31
C LYS A 80 -9.61 25.41 1.24
N GLU A 81 -9.25 26.44 1.98
CA GLU A 81 -10.02 27.72 2.03
C GLU A 81 -11.52 27.49 2.33
N GLY A 82 -11.82 26.55 3.22
CA GLY A 82 -13.20 26.19 3.59
C GLY A 82 -14.00 25.43 2.55
N ARG A 83 -13.39 25.01 1.44
CA ARG A 83 -14.04 24.24 0.36
C ARG A 83 -13.52 22.82 0.29
N GLU A 84 -14.42 21.87 0.11
CA GLU A 84 -14.08 20.46 -0.10
C GLU A 84 -13.69 20.21 -1.58
N GLN A 85 -12.65 19.41 -1.75
CA GLN A 85 -12.18 18.92 -3.04
C GLN A 85 -11.93 17.41 -2.93
N PRO A 86 -12.31 16.59 -3.93
CA PRO A 86 -12.01 15.17 -3.94
C PRO A 86 -10.51 14.90 -3.78
N ALA A 87 -10.14 14.00 -2.88
CA ALA A 87 -8.75 13.63 -2.67
C ALA A 87 -8.27 12.52 -3.62
N GLY A 88 -9.17 11.95 -4.39
CA GLY A 88 -8.86 10.87 -5.34
C GLY A 88 -8.63 9.50 -4.71
N SER A 89 -8.46 9.43 -3.40
CA SER A 89 -8.16 8.18 -2.69
C SER A 89 -9.41 7.58 -2.07
N SER A 90 -9.60 6.28 -2.26
CA SER A 90 -10.60 5.49 -1.55
C SER A 90 -10.01 4.17 -1.08
N PHE A 91 -10.56 3.59 -0.03
CA PHE A 91 -10.12 2.31 0.51
C PHE A 91 -11.31 1.48 0.97
N VAL A 92 -11.30 0.19 0.65
CA VAL A 92 -12.34 -0.76 1.06
C VAL A 92 -11.85 -1.57 2.25
N VAL A 93 -12.68 -1.69 3.28
CA VAL A 93 -12.39 -2.51 4.45
C VAL A 93 -13.60 -3.35 4.84
N ASP A 94 -13.34 -4.60 5.19
CA ASP A 94 -14.35 -5.50 5.75
C ASP A 94 -14.25 -5.49 7.28
N VAL A 95 -15.33 -5.09 7.95
CA VAL A 95 -15.45 -5.16 9.41
C VAL A 95 -16.05 -6.51 9.77
N THR A 96 -15.31 -7.28 10.54
CA THR A 96 -15.66 -8.66 10.93
C THR A 96 -15.59 -8.83 12.45
N GLU A 97 -16.02 -9.98 12.95
CA GLU A 97 -15.88 -10.31 14.38
C GLU A 97 -14.41 -10.46 14.82
N LYS A 98 -13.50 -10.74 13.89
CA LYS A 98 -12.07 -10.90 14.15
C LYS A 98 -11.28 -9.80 13.48
N PRO A 99 -10.99 -8.71 14.20
CA PRO A 99 -10.23 -7.58 13.67
C PRO A 99 -8.88 -8.00 13.08
N ARG A 100 -8.51 -7.36 11.97
CA ARG A 100 -7.19 -7.51 11.35
C ARG A 100 -6.60 -6.12 11.11
N PRO A 101 -5.71 -5.64 11.99
CA PRO A 101 -5.14 -4.30 11.89
C PRO A 101 -4.00 -4.22 10.85
N TYR A 102 -4.15 -4.93 9.73
CA TYR A 102 -3.19 -4.95 8.63
C TYR A 102 -3.88 -5.23 7.29
N VAL A 103 -3.25 -4.82 6.21
CA VAL A 103 -3.63 -5.17 4.85
C VAL A 103 -2.91 -6.46 4.45
N SER A 104 -3.65 -7.43 3.93
CA SER A 104 -3.08 -8.67 3.41
C SER A 104 -3.03 -8.63 1.89
N VAL A 105 -1.86 -8.88 1.34
CA VAL A 105 -1.66 -9.05 -0.11
C VAL A 105 -1.45 -10.53 -0.38
N LYS A 106 -2.35 -11.15 -1.15
CA LYS A 106 -2.22 -12.55 -1.55
C LYS A 106 -1.20 -12.65 -2.68
N LEU A 107 -0.17 -13.45 -2.47
CA LEU A 107 0.81 -13.75 -3.50
C LEU A 107 0.30 -14.84 -4.47
N ASP A 108 0.82 -14.83 -5.70
CA ASP A 108 0.51 -15.82 -6.73
C ASP A 108 1.46 -17.02 -6.64
N GLY A 109 1.36 -17.75 -5.55
CA GLY A 109 2.11 -18.98 -5.31
C GLY A 109 2.30 -19.26 -3.82
N ASP A 110 2.71 -20.50 -3.54
CA ASP A 110 3.07 -20.95 -2.19
C ASP A 110 4.59 -20.92 -2.02
N TYR A 111 5.11 -19.76 -1.75
CA TYR A 111 6.53 -19.53 -1.51
C TYR A 111 6.74 -18.44 -0.46
N THR A 112 7.93 -18.44 0.10
CA THR A 112 8.38 -17.37 0.98
C THR A 112 9.21 -16.34 0.20
N PHE A 113 9.29 -15.12 0.72
CA PHE A 113 10.05 -14.04 0.09
C PHE A 113 10.92 -13.31 1.10
N GLN A 114 11.88 -12.58 0.61
CA GLN A 114 12.71 -11.66 1.36
C GLN A 114 12.73 -10.31 0.65
N LYS A 115 13.01 -9.24 1.40
CA LYS A 115 13.07 -7.86 0.93
C LYS A 115 11.80 -7.41 0.21
N VAL A 116 11.38 -6.22 0.51
CA VAL A 116 10.24 -5.56 -0.11
C VAL A 116 10.67 -4.17 -0.54
N GLY A 117 10.47 -3.84 -1.81
CA GLY A 117 10.50 -2.48 -2.32
C GLY A 117 9.09 -1.93 -2.38
N ILE A 118 8.93 -0.62 -2.24
CA ILE A 118 7.63 0.06 -2.24
C ILE A 118 7.74 1.29 -3.13
N ALA A 119 6.89 1.37 -4.16
CA ALA A 119 6.77 2.54 -5.04
C ALA A 119 5.51 2.44 -5.90
N ASP A 120 5.14 3.49 -6.62
CA ASP A 120 4.08 3.48 -7.63
C ASP A 120 4.66 2.96 -8.97
N LEU A 121 4.40 1.70 -9.30
CA LEU A 121 4.93 1.04 -10.49
C LEU A 121 4.06 1.21 -11.73
N ASN A 122 2.79 1.54 -11.54
CA ASN A 122 1.82 1.59 -12.63
C ASN A 122 1.34 3.02 -12.94
N GLY A 123 1.71 3.99 -12.12
CA GLY A 123 1.37 5.41 -12.28
C GLY A 123 -0.04 5.74 -11.85
N ASP A 124 -0.68 4.93 -10.98
CA ASP A 124 -2.04 5.19 -10.50
C ASP A 124 -2.08 6.07 -9.23
N GLY A 125 -0.92 6.44 -8.70
CA GLY A 125 -0.77 7.26 -7.50
C GLY A 125 -0.76 6.46 -6.20
N SER A 126 -1.01 5.15 -6.24
CA SER A 126 -0.97 4.25 -5.09
C SER A 126 0.38 3.55 -5.00
N LEU A 127 0.78 3.14 -3.80
CA LEU A 127 2.00 2.36 -3.64
C LEU A 127 1.75 0.89 -3.97
N ASP A 128 2.62 0.34 -4.78
CA ASP A 128 2.74 -1.08 -5.08
C ASP A 128 3.90 -1.69 -4.28
N ILE A 129 4.02 -3.01 -4.29
CA ILE A 129 5.10 -3.74 -3.64
C ILE A 129 5.88 -4.58 -4.64
N VAL A 130 7.21 -4.59 -4.49
CA VAL A 130 8.11 -5.51 -5.21
C VAL A 130 8.72 -6.44 -4.19
N ILE A 131 8.55 -7.73 -4.37
CA ILE A 131 9.15 -8.76 -3.52
C ILE A 131 10.23 -9.52 -4.25
N LYS A 132 11.18 -10.01 -3.49
CA LYS A 132 12.24 -10.90 -3.94
C LYS A 132 11.98 -12.32 -3.41
N GLN A 133 11.79 -13.28 -4.30
CA GLN A 133 11.56 -14.68 -3.92
C GLN A 133 12.56 -15.63 -4.58
N PRO A 134 12.83 -16.78 -3.98
CA PRO A 134 12.46 -17.24 -2.65
C PRO A 134 13.27 -16.56 -1.53
N ASN A 135 12.91 -16.82 -0.26
CA ASN A 135 13.65 -16.26 0.86
C ASN A 135 14.90 -17.05 1.25
N GLN A 136 15.23 -18.09 0.52
CA GLN A 136 16.38 -18.93 0.84
C GLN A 136 17.64 -18.08 0.99
N ASN A 137 18.26 -18.23 2.12
CA ASN A 137 19.47 -17.51 2.48
C ASN A 137 20.67 -18.45 2.33
N ILE A 138 21.39 -18.31 1.22
CA ILE A 138 22.67 -18.95 1.03
C ILE A 138 23.71 -17.90 1.40
N ASP A 139 24.46 -18.14 2.48
CA ASP A 139 25.57 -17.29 2.83
C ASP A 139 26.81 -17.76 2.07
N PRO A 140 27.35 -16.94 1.15
CA PRO A 140 28.53 -17.32 0.37
C PRO A 140 29.78 -17.39 1.23
N TYR A 141 29.75 -16.86 2.44
CA TYR A 141 30.91 -16.86 3.33
C TYR A 141 31.26 -18.24 3.87
N GLU A 142 30.24 -19.09 4.09
CA GLU A 142 30.46 -20.44 4.63
C GLU A 142 30.64 -21.50 3.52
N VAL A 143 30.16 -21.23 2.32
CA VAL A 143 30.13 -22.22 1.25
C VAL A 143 30.30 -21.54 -0.10
N TYR A 144 31.26 -22.00 -0.87
CA TYR A 144 31.37 -21.62 -2.28
C TYR A 144 30.06 -21.93 -3.01
N TRP A 145 29.84 -21.28 -4.12
CA TRP A 145 28.61 -21.39 -4.92
C TRP A 145 27.98 -22.78 -4.91
N LYS A 146 26.71 -22.84 -4.59
CA LYS A 146 25.87 -24.04 -4.67
C LYS A 146 24.70 -23.77 -5.61
N PRO A 147 24.28 -24.76 -6.40
CA PRO A 147 23.06 -24.63 -7.18
C PRO A 147 21.87 -24.32 -6.28
N SER A 148 21.11 -23.32 -6.61
CA SER A 148 19.85 -23.02 -5.94
C SER A 148 18.78 -24.06 -6.29
N PRO A 149 17.84 -24.37 -5.39
CA PRO A 149 16.75 -25.31 -5.71
C PRO A 149 15.74 -24.74 -6.72
N SER A 150 15.69 -23.44 -6.90
CA SER A 150 14.88 -22.75 -7.92
C SER A 150 15.58 -21.49 -8.41
N THR A 151 15.07 -20.87 -9.45
CA THR A 151 15.56 -19.58 -9.91
C THR A 151 15.11 -18.44 -8.99
N TYR A 152 15.91 -17.41 -8.96
CA TYR A 152 15.60 -16.16 -8.25
C TYR A 152 14.63 -15.28 -9.08
N LYS A 153 13.62 -14.70 -8.43
CA LYS A 153 12.60 -13.92 -9.10
C LYS A 153 12.29 -12.63 -8.36
N LEU A 154 11.93 -11.61 -9.12
CA LEU A 154 11.27 -10.40 -8.62
C LEU A 154 9.81 -10.42 -9.04
N GLU A 155 8.92 -10.01 -8.17
CA GLU A 155 7.49 -9.93 -8.43
C GLU A 155 6.93 -8.62 -7.92
N ALA A 156 6.05 -8.01 -8.69
CA ALA A 156 5.35 -6.80 -8.33
C ALA A 156 3.86 -7.04 -8.15
N TYR A 157 3.30 -6.45 -7.11
CA TYR A 157 1.89 -6.56 -6.75
C TYR A 157 1.32 -5.21 -6.34
N THR A 158 0.07 -4.94 -6.73
CA THR A 158 -0.72 -3.89 -6.10
C THR A 158 -1.11 -4.30 -4.68
N LEU A 159 -1.49 -3.33 -3.85
CA LEU A 159 -2.02 -3.62 -2.50
C LEU A 159 -3.32 -4.42 -2.52
N SER A 160 -4.05 -4.46 -3.64
CA SER A 160 -5.22 -5.31 -3.82
C SER A 160 -4.89 -6.78 -4.15
N GLY A 161 -3.60 -7.12 -4.32
CA GLY A 161 -3.13 -8.45 -4.62
C GLY A 161 -3.09 -8.81 -6.11
N LYS A 162 -3.26 -7.83 -7.00
CA LYS A 162 -3.08 -8.05 -8.43
C LYS A 162 -1.59 -8.08 -8.74
N MET A 163 -1.10 -9.19 -9.32
CA MET A 163 0.26 -9.24 -9.86
C MET A 163 0.37 -8.29 -11.07
N LEU A 164 1.35 -7.41 -11.05
CA LEU A 164 1.69 -6.54 -12.16
C LEU A 164 2.64 -7.24 -13.12
N TRP A 165 3.71 -7.82 -12.58
CA TRP A 165 4.68 -8.57 -13.36
C TRP A 165 5.50 -9.52 -12.47
N ARG A 166 6.16 -10.49 -13.12
CA ARG A 166 7.16 -11.38 -12.57
C ARG A 166 8.36 -11.41 -13.51
N TYR A 167 9.53 -11.23 -12.96
CA TYR A 167 10.79 -11.33 -13.69
C TYR A 167 11.67 -12.43 -13.10
N ASP A 168 11.96 -13.46 -13.90
CA ASP A 168 12.83 -14.57 -13.52
C ASP A 168 14.27 -14.26 -13.95
N LEU A 169 15.18 -14.16 -12.99
CA LEU A 169 16.59 -13.87 -13.22
C LEU A 169 17.38 -15.08 -13.74
N GLY A 170 16.73 -16.25 -13.80
CA GLY A 170 17.34 -17.48 -14.29
C GLY A 170 18.41 -18.04 -13.35
N TRP A 171 19.13 -19.04 -13.87
CA TRP A 171 20.14 -19.79 -13.10
C TRP A 171 21.48 -19.09 -12.95
N ALA A 172 21.70 -18.00 -13.67
CA ALA A 172 22.94 -17.23 -13.57
C ALA A 172 23.06 -16.40 -12.29
N ILE A 173 21.93 -16.19 -11.61
CA ILE A 173 21.85 -15.42 -10.36
C ILE A 173 21.56 -16.40 -9.21
N GLU A 174 22.43 -16.40 -8.22
CA GLU A 174 22.28 -17.23 -7.04
C GLU A 174 21.30 -16.62 -6.04
N GLN A 175 20.52 -17.46 -5.40
CA GLN A 175 19.64 -17.05 -4.31
C GLN A 175 20.48 -16.70 -3.08
N GLY A 176 20.09 -15.69 -2.36
CA GLY A 176 20.71 -15.33 -1.11
C GLY A 176 20.44 -13.90 -0.69
N ILE A 177 20.65 -13.62 0.58
CA ILE A 177 20.36 -12.30 1.15
C ILE A 177 21.31 -11.22 0.63
N TRP A 178 22.53 -11.60 0.31
CA TRP A 178 23.60 -10.69 -0.12
C TRP A 178 23.64 -10.49 -1.63
N TYR A 179 23.06 -11.42 -2.38
CA TYR A 179 23.09 -11.37 -3.84
C TYR A 179 21.99 -10.51 -4.43
N SER A 180 22.28 -9.91 -5.55
CA SER A 180 21.33 -9.15 -6.36
C SER A 180 20.50 -8.18 -5.53
N PRO A 181 21.13 -7.19 -4.87
CA PRO A 181 20.39 -6.10 -4.26
C PRO A 181 19.60 -5.38 -5.35
N TYR A 182 18.42 -4.89 -5.02
CA TYR A 182 17.62 -4.08 -5.92
C TYR A 182 17.12 -2.83 -5.20
N ILE A 183 16.81 -1.83 -5.96
CA ILE A 183 16.09 -0.64 -5.54
C ILE A 183 14.83 -0.52 -6.39
N VAL A 184 13.80 0.11 -5.85
CA VAL A 184 12.60 0.46 -6.59
C VAL A 184 12.50 1.97 -6.55
N TYR A 185 12.53 2.60 -7.71
CA TYR A 185 12.64 4.05 -7.83
C TYR A 185 12.28 4.51 -9.25
N ASP A 186 11.69 5.70 -9.38
CA ASP A 186 11.51 6.38 -10.68
C ASP A 186 12.87 6.86 -11.21
N LEU A 187 13.52 6.02 -12.02
CA LEU A 187 14.89 6.24 -12.51
C LEU A 187 14.93 7.18 -13.71
N ASP A 188 13.94 7.14 -14.57
CA ASP A 188 13.89 7.94 -15.80
C ASP A 188 13.06 9.23 -15.65
N GLY A 189 12.30 9.37 -14.55
CA GLY A 189 11.54 10.57 -14.23
C GLY A 189 10.19 10.66 -14.96
N ASP A 190 9.62 9.52 -15.38
CA ASP A 190 8.32 9.47 -16.06
C ASP A 190 7.12 9.50 -15.10
N GLY A 191 7.39 9.36 -13.80
CA GLY A 191 6.39 9.36 -12.72
C GLY A 191 5.95 7.98 -12.29
N LYS A 192 6.58 6.92 -12.78
CA LYS A 192 6.44 5.54 -12.35
C LYS A 192 7.78 5.02 -11.87
N ALA A 193 7.77 4.05 -10.99
CA ALA A 193 8.99 3.43 -10.53
C ALA A 193 9.35 2.16 -11.34
N GLU A 194 10.66 1.93 -11.51
CA GLU A 194 11.25 0.70 -12.01
C GLU A 194 11.88 -0.14 -10.89
#